data_4ff8e1f98eb0020a3c11f2603044056f
#
_entry.id   4ff8e1f98eb0020a3c11f2603044056f
#
_cell.length_a   1.000
_cell.length_b   1.000
_cell.length_c   1.000
_cell.angle_alpha   90.00
_cell.angle_beta   90.00
_cell.angle_gamma   90.00
#
_symmetry.space_group_name_H-M   'P 1'
#
loop_
_entity.id
_entity.type
_entity.pdbx_description
1 polymer ?
#
loop_
_entity_poly.entity_id
_entity_poly.type
_entity_poly.pdbx_seq_one_letter_code
_entity_poly.pdbx_strand_id
1 'polypeptide(L)'
;MSKKIKLFDPFVDTKEEKAIKKVLYSHFWASGVGEGNVFKFEELFKKYTKSKECIAVNSGTAALHLALSLFDLKNKEVILPSLSFVSTAHAITYNGGIPIFVDVEPETLCIDPEKVKDAITEKTKIILPVHFSGMPCNLDKLNKIKKKFNLKIIEDAAHAAGSSYKNKKIGSHNDIVCFSFHPVKNLAMPSGGVISINGKNTKKLKNTLKSRRWVGISNRKGPKYDVTDIGWNYYMNEFSSVIGIEQLKKLEQTNSKRKYIAKRYSQELK
;
A
#
# COMPACT_ATOMS: atom_id res chain seq x y z
N MET A 1 -5.02 35.13 17.74
CA MET A 1 -5.10 33.68 18.04
C MET A 1 -4.06 32.94 17.18
N SER A 2 -3.13 32.20 17.77
CA SER A 2 -2.15 31.39 17.02
C SER A 2 -2.89 30.29 16.26
N LYS A 3 -2.64 30.17 14.96
CA LYS A 3 -3.27 29.16 14.11
C LYS A 3 -2.73 27.79 14.53
N LYS A 4 -3.56 26.94 15.14
CA LYS A 4 -3.16 25.58 15.56
C LYS A 4 -2.77 24.75 14.33
N ILE A 5 -1.55 24.23 14.29
CA ILE A 5 -1.11 23.29 13.26
C ILE A 5 -1.65 21.91 13.61
N LYS A 6 -2.46 21.34 12.74
CA LYS A 6 -3.03 20.00 12.90
C LYS A 6 -2.03 18.93 12.44
N LEU A 7 -2.11 17.72 13.01
CA LEU A 7 -1.30 16.57 12.57
C LEU A 7 -1.57 16.22 11.10
N PHE A 8 -2.81 16.33 10.67
CA PHE A 8 -3.21 16.21 9.27
C PHE A 8 -4.35 17.15 8.96
N ASP A 9 -4.33 17.66 7.74
CA ASP A 9 -5.35 18.57 7.20
C ASP A 9 -5.41 18.33 5.68
N PRO A 10 -6.18 17.34 5.22
CA PRO A 10 -6.27 17.01 3.80
C PRO A 10 -6.73 18.22 2.99
N PHE A 11 -6.03 18.53 1.91
CA PHE A 11 -6.43 19.61 1.02
C PHE A 11 -7.66 19.20 0.20
N VAL A 12 -8.78 19.83 0.49
CA VAL A 12 -10.09 19.59 -0.15
C VAL A 12 -10.56 20.86 -0.85
N ASP A 13 -11.16 20.71 -2.02
CA ASP A 13 -11.83 21.79 -2.76
C ASP A 13 -13.20 21.31 -3.31
N THR A 14 -13.85 22.14 -4.11
CA THR A 14 -15.15 21.84 -4.71
C THR A 14 -15.17 20.61 -5.62
N LYS A 15 -14.01 20.04 -5.99
CA LYS A 15 -13.94 18.85 -6.85
C LYS A 15 -14.32 17.60 -6.07
N GLU A 16 -13.81 17.43 -4.85
CA GLU A 16 -14.21 16.35 -3.96
C GLU A 16 -15.68 16.44 -3.59
N GLU A 17 -16.17 17.63 -3.26
CA GLU A 17 -17.60 17.86 -2.96
C GLU A 17 -18.50 17.42 -4.12
N LYS A 18 -18.22 17.89 -5.35
CA LYS A 18 -18.96 17.51 -6.55
C LYS A 18 -18.90 16.01 -6.84
N ALA A 19 -17.74 15.39 -6.62
CA ALA A 19 -17.55 13.95 -6.82
C ALA A 19 -18.37 13.12 -5.82
N ILE A 20 -18.36 13.49 -4.54
CA ILE A 20 -19.16 12.85 -3.49
C ILE A 20 -20.66 13.00 -3.79
N LYS A 21 -21.09 14.21 -4.17
CA LYS A 21 -22.49 14.47 -4.53
C LYS A 21 -22.97 13.55 -5.66
N LYS A 22 -22.15 13.33 -6.69
CA LYS A 22 -22.48 12.41 -7.79
C LYS A 22 -22.65 10.96 -7.30
N VAL A 23 -21.76 10.49 -6.42
CA VAL A 23 -21.87 9.14 -5.84
C VAL A 23 -23.12 9.03 -4.98
N LEU A 24 -23.40 10.03 -4.15
CA LEU A 24 -24.58 10.03 -3.27
C LEU A 24 -25.87 9.82 -4.06
N TYR A 25 -26.07 10.60 -5.13
CA TYR A 25 -27.28 10.53 -5.96
C TYR A 25 -27.27 9.40 -7.02
N SER A 26 -26.16 8.70 -7.19
CA SER A 26 -26.11 7.53 -8.07
C SER A 26 -26.75 6.30 -7.45
N HIS A 27 -26.94 6.29 -6.14
CA HIS A 27 -27.35 5.12 -5.32
C HIS A 27 -26.44 3.90 -5.45
N PHE A 28 -25.31 4.01 -6.17
CA PHE A 28 -24.27 2.98 -6.29
C PHE A 28 -23.09 3.35 -5.38
N TRP A 29 -23.13 2.87 -4.15
CA TRP A 29 -22.22 3.28 -3.09
C TRP A 29 -21.07 2.32 -2.84
N ALA A 30 -21.22 1.05 -3.20
CA ALA A 30 -20.18 0.04 -3.06
C ALA A 30 -20.41 -1.14 -3.99
N SER A 31 -19.31 -1.78 -4.39
CA SER A 31 -19.30 -3.08 -5.07
C SER A 31 -18.09 -3.89 -4.61
N GLY A 32 -18.33 -5.08 -4.09
CA GLY A 32 -17.25 -6.01 -3.72
C GLY A 32 -16.40 -6.44 -4.93
N VAL A 33 -16.99 -6.45 -6.13
CA VAL A 33 -16.28 -6.75 -7.39
C VAL A 33 -15.26 -5.66 -7.72
N GLY A 34 -15.48 -4.42 -7.25
CA GLY A 34 -14.63 -3.27 -7.58
C GLY A 34 -14.87 -2.78 -8.98
N GLU A 35 -16.11 -2.40 -9.25
CA GLU A 35 -16.59 -1.72 -10.45
C GLU A 35 -16.64 -0.20 -10.21
N GLY A 36 -17.16 0.54 -11.17
CA GLY A 36 -17.44 1.97 -11.01
C GLY A 36 -16.19 2.81 -10.77
N ASN A 37 -16.25 3.69 -9.79
CA ASN A 37 -15.12 4.57 -9.48
C ASN A 37 -13.96 3.83 -8.78
N VAL A 38 -14.22 2.72 -8.11
CA VAL A 38 -13.15 1.88 -7.55
C VAL A 38 -12.27 1.34 -8.68
N PHE A 39 -12.85 0.78 -9.74
CA PHE A 39 -12.09 0.34 -10.92
C PHE A 39 -11.33 1.50 -11.58
N LYS A 40 -12.00 2.66 -11.72
CA LYS A 40 -11.36 3.86 -12.29
C LYS A 40 -10.16 4.31 -11.46
N PHE A 41 -10.27 4.27 -10.14
CA PHE A 41 -9.17 4.60 -9.24
C PHE A 41 -8.01 3.60 -9.37
N GLU A 42 -8.31 2.28 -9.42
CA GLU A 42 -7.31 1.22 -9.66
C GLU A 42 -6.51 1.50 -10.95
N GLU A 43 -7.19 1.80 -12.06
CA GLU A 43 -6.54 2.07 -13.36
C GLU A 43 -5.72 3.38 -13.36
N LEU A 44 -6.22 4.45 -12.71
CA LEU A 44 -5.49 5.70 -12.59
C LEU A 44 -4.23 5.55 -11.70
N PHE A 45 -4.34 4.84 -10.57
CA PHE A 45 -3.21 4.59 -9.70
C PHE A 45 -2.18 3.65 -10.33
N LYS A 46 -2.64 2.62 -11.05
CA LYS A 46 -1.80 1.75 -11.89
C LYS A 46 -0.99 2.57 -12.92
N LYS A 47 -1.64 3.48 -13.64
CA LYS A 47 -0.98 4.37 -14.59
C LYS A 47 0.03 5.29 -13.92
N TYR A 48 -0.31 5.84 -12.75
CA TYR A 48 0.54 6.75 -11.98
C TYR A 48 1.81 6.06 -11.49
N THR A 49 1.69 4.87 -10.92
CA THR A 49 2.83 4.09 -10.40
C THR A 49 3.58 3.32 -11.48
N LYS A 50 3.01 3.17 -12.67
CA LYS A 50 3.49 2.28 -13.75
C LYS A 50 3.54 0.80 -13.32
N SER A 51 2.70 0.38 -12.39
CA SER A 51 2.55 -1.01 -12.02
C SER A 51 1.77 -1.79 -13.09
N LYS A 52 1.90 -3.12 -13.10
CA LYS A 52 1.17 -3.96 -14.08
C LYS A 52 -0.30 -4.07 -13.74
N GLU A 53 -0.61 -4.22 -12.45
CA GLU A 53 -1.98 -4.28 -11.93
C GLU A 53 -2.08 -3.61 -10.57
N CYS A 54 -3.30 -3.14 -10.22
CA CYS A 54 -3.65 -2.59 -8.93
C CYS A 54 -4.95 -3.19 -8.39
N ILE A 55 -5.04 -3.35 -7.07
CA ILE A 55 -6.25 -3.75 -6.35
C ILE A 55 -6.49 -2.76 -5.23
N ALA A 56 -7.61 -2.05 -5.28
CA ALA A 56 -8.03 -1.16 -4.21
C ALA A 56 -8.69 -1.93 -3.06
N VAL A 57 -8.34 -1.52 -1.84
CA VAL A 57 -8.86 -2.10 -0.59
C VAL A 57 -9.24 -0.98 0.38
N ASN A 58 -9.93 -1.32 1.47
CA ASN A 58 -10.44 -0.33 2.43
C ASN A 58 -9.38 0.26 3.37
N SER A 59 -8.17 -0.27 3.44
CA SER A 59 -7.08 0.27 4.27
C SER A 59 -5.71 -0.26 3.87
N GLY A 60 -4.62 0.40 4.32
CA GLY A 60 -3.26 -0.12 4.18
C GLY A 60 -3.04 -1.44 4.93
N THR A 61 -3.68 -1.60 6.09
CA THR A 61 -3.64 -2.86 6.86
C THR A 61 -4.26 -4.02 6.05
N ALA A 62 -5.40 -3.78 5.41
CA ALA A 62 -6.02 -4.75 4.52
C ALA A 62 -5.14 -5.07 3.30
N ALA A 63 -4.42 -4.07 2.76
CA ALA A 63 -3.47 -4.30 1.68
C ALA A 63 -2.34 -5.25 2.09
N LEU A 64 -1.71 -5.01 3.24
CA LEU A 64 -0.63 -5.86 3.78
C LEU A 64 -1.15 -7.26 4.10
N HIS A 65 -2.28 -7.37 4.78
CA HIS A 65 -2.86 -8.66 5.16
C HIS A 65 -3.18 -9.50 3.91
N LEU A 66 -3.87 -8.94 2.92
CA LEU A 66 -4.19 -9.64 1.67
C LEU A 66 -2.93 -10.00 0.87
N ALA A 67 -1.93 -9.11 0.79
CA ALA A 67 -0.68 -9.40 0.09
C ALA A 67 0.06 -10.58 0.72
N LEU A 68 0.14 -10.61 2.05
CA LEU A 68 0.76 -11.70 2.81
C LEU A 68 -0.03 -13.01 2.70
N SER A 69 -1.37 -12.94 2.61
CA SER A 69 -2.21 -14.13 2.45
C SER A 69 -1.95 -14.94 1.16
N LEU A 70 -1.24 -14.37 0.20
CA LEU A 70 -0.80 -15.09 -1.01
C LEU A 70 0.24 -16.18 -0.73
N PHE A 71 0.80 -16.21 0.48
CA PHE A 71 1.88 -17.11 0.89
C PHE A 71 1.43 -17.95 2.08
N ASP A 72 1.84 -19.21 2.11
CA ASP A 72 1.73 -20.02 3.33
C ASP A 72 2.79 -19.55 4.32
N LEU A 73 2.34 -18.83 5.36
CA LEU A 73 3.20 -18.26 6.39
C LEU A 73 3.13 -19.00 7.74
N LYS A 74 2.39 -20.10 7.82
CA LYS A 74 2.30 -20.89 9.06
C LYS A 74 3.72 -21.31 9.50
N ASN A 75 4.12 -20.85 10.69
CA ASN A 75 5.46 -21.09 11.26
C ASN A 75 6.64 -20.58 10.38
N LYS A 76 6.38 -19.62 9.47
CA LYS A 76 7.41 -18.98 8.66
C LYS A 76 7.70 -17.58 9.18
N GLU A 77 8.95 -17.17 9.01
CA GLU A 77 9.44 -15.87 9.45
C GLU A 77 9.31 -14.82 8.34
N VAL A 78 8.91 -13.62 8.75
CA VAL A 78 8.89 -12.43 7.90
C VAL A 78 9.72 -11.36 8.60
N ILE A 79 10.81 -10.93 7.96
CA ILE A 79 11.71 -9.89 8.48
C ILE A 79 11.15 -8.52 8.14
N LEU A 80 11.03 -7.66 9.16
CA LEU A 80 10.55 -6.28 9.04
C LEU A 80 11.37 -5.33 9.93
N PRO A 81 11.35 -4.00 9.67
CA PRO A 81 12.03 -3.05 10.54
C PRO A 81 11.32 -2.91 11.89
N SER A 82 12.08 -2.65 12.95
CA SER A 82 11.55 -2.33 14.29
C SER A 82 10.80 -0.98 14.30
N LEU A 83 11.21 -0.04 13.45
CA LEU A 83 10.53 1.24 13.26
C LEU A 83 9.45 1.11 12.18
N SER A 84 8.22 0.81 12.59
CA SER A 84 7.07 0.67 11.71
C SER A 84 5.76 0.98 12.44
N PHE A 85 4.67 1.07 11.70
CA PHE A 85 3.34 1.06 12.29
C PHE A 85 2.95 -0.38 12.64
N VAL A 86 2.27 -0.55 13.77
CA VAL A 86 1.94 -1.87 14.33
C VAL A 86 1.22 -2.81 13.35
N SER A 87 0.43 -2.26 12.40
CA SER A 87 -0.28 -3.08 11.41
C SER A 87 0.66 -3.87 10.48
N THR A 88 1.90 -3.43 10.29
CA THR A 88 2.89 -4.15 9.49
C THR A 88 3.21 -5.51 10.13
N ALA A 89 3.41 -5.54 11.45
CA ALA A 89 3.62 -6.78 12.21
C ALA A 89 2.33 -7.60 12.36
N HIS A 90 1.20 -6.93 12.67
CA HIS A 90 -0.10 -7.61 12.81
C HIS A 90 -0.50 -8.35 11.52
N ALA A 91 -0.27 -7.77 10.35
CA ALA A 91 -0.58 -8.43 9.08
C ALA A 91 0.19 -9.76 8.89
N ILE A 92 1.40 -9.85 9.43
CA ILE A 92 2.18 -11.10 9.45
C ILE A 92 1.51 -12.12 10.38
N THR A 93 1.21 -11.71 11.61
CA THR A 93 0.62 -12.56 12.64
C THR A 93 -0.77 -13.08 12.23
N TYR A 94 -1.60 -12.23 11.61
CA TYR A 94 -2.93 -12.64 11.09
C TYR A 94 -2.83 -13.74 10.03
N ASN A 95 -1.72 -13.85 9.31
CA ASN A 95 -1.44 -14.91 8.35
C ASN A 95 -0.70 -16.12 8.96
N GLY A 96 -0.56 -16.18 10.31
CA GLY A 96 0.15 -17.26 11.01
C GLY A 96 1.67 -17.19 10.90
N GLY A 97 2.21 -16.09 10.40
CA GLY A 97 3.64 -15.83 10.29
C GLY A 97 4.25 -15.31 11.60
N ILE A 98 5.56 -15.40 11.69
CA ILE A 98 6.37 -14.95 12.84
C ILE A 98 7.09 -13.67 12.41
N PRO A 99 6.76 -12.48 12.99
CA PRO A 99 7.48 -11.25 12.72
C PRO A 99 8.88 -11.28 13.36
N ILE A 100 9.91 -11.04 12.56
CA ILE A 100 11.30 -10.92 12.99
C ILE A 100 11.72 -9.46 12.81
N PHE A 101 11.87 -8.75 13.91
CA PHE A 101 12.26 -7.34 13.89
C PHE A 101 13.77 -7.20 13.75
N VAL A 102 14.17 -6.29 12.85
CA VAL A 102 15.56 -5.88 12.68
C VAL A 102 15.67 -4.37 12.78
N ASP A 103 16.89 -3.90 13.02
CA ASP A 103 17.14 -2.46 13.18
C ASP A 103 17.09 -1.73 11.83
N VAL A 104 17.11 -0.40 11.89
CA VAL A 104 17.05 0.52 10.77
C VAL A 104 18.39 1.23 10.57
N GLU A 105 18.68 1.67 9.34
CA GLU A 105 19.81 2.57 9.05
C GLU A 105 19.53 3.94 9.71
N PRO A 106 20.45 4.50 10.53
CA PRO A 106 20.24 5.78 11.22
C PRO A 106 19.93 6.95 10.28
N GLU A 107 20.53 6.98 9.10
CA GLU A 107 20.42 8.08 8.14
C GLU A 107 19.07 8.09 7.41
N THR A 108 18.49 6.92 7.16
CA THR A 108 17.28 6.76 6.34
C THR A 108 16.05 6.38 7.15
N LEU A 109 16.24 5.82 8.35
CA LEU A 109 15.23 5.19 9.18
C LEU A 109 14.47 4.05 8.46
N CYS A 110 15.04 3.56 7.37
CA CYS A 110 14.57 2.39 6.64
C CYS A 110 15.30 1.14 7.14
N ILE A 111 14.72 -0.04 6.87
CA ILE A 111 15.30 -1.33 7.26
C ILE A 111 16.77 -1.44 6.83
N ASP A 112 17.65 -1.84 7.74
CA ASP A 112 19.08 -2.07 7.45
C ASP A 112 19.27 -3.41 6.72
N PRO A 113 19.77 -3.41 5.46
CA PRO A 113 19.99 -4.63 4.71
C PRO A 113 21.01 -5.60 5.33
N GLU A 114 22.00 -5.11 6.09
CA GLU A 114 22.96 -6.01 6.77
C GLU A 114 22.28 -6.71 7.95
N LYS A 115 21.46 -5.99 8.73
CA LYS A 115 20.65 -6.60 9.80
C LYS A 115 19.62 -7.60 9.25
N VAL A 116 19.05 -7.32 8.07
CA VAL A 116 18.21 -8.31 7.37
C VAL A 116 18.98 -9.58 7.09
N LYS A 117 20.20 -9.46 6.54
CA LYS A 117 21.03 -10.61 6.18
C LYS A 117 21.40 -11.45 7.41
N ASP A 118 21.72 -10.81 8.53
CA ASP A 118 22.10 -11.48 9.79
C ASP A 118 20.91 -12.22 10.44
N ALA A 119 19.68 -11.75 10.21
CA ALA A 119 18.46 -12.33 10.78
C ALA A 119 17.86 -13.48 9.93
N ILE A 120 18.43 -13.81 8.78
CA ILE A 120 17.89 -14.87 7.90
C ILE A 120 18.14 -16.24 8.50
N THR A 121 17.07 -17.03 8.61
CA THR A 121 17.08 -18.44 8.98
C THR A 121 16.46 -19.32 7.87
N GLU A 122 16.45 -20.63 8.05
CA GLU A 122 15.76 -21.57 7.15
C GLU A 122 14.23 -21.35 7.13
N LYS A 123 13.67 -20.73 8.16
CA LYS A 123 12.23 -20.41 8.26
C LYS A 123 11.89 -19.11 7.56
N THR A 124 12.87 -18.27 7.25
CA THR A 124 12.62 -16.96 6.63
C THR A 124 12.02 -17.10 5.24
N LYS A 125 10.90 -16.43 4.98
CA LYS A 125 10.16 -16.51 3.73
C LYS A 125 10.09 -15.16 3.00
N ILE A 126 9.90 -14.09 3.74
CA ILE A 126 9.62 -12.75 3.20
C ILE A 126 10.47 -11.71 3.92
N ILE A 127 10.92 -10.71 3.17
CA ILE A 127 11.39 -9.42 3.68
C ILE A 127 10.29 -8.42 3.44
N LEU A 128 9.87 -7.70 4.48
CA LEU A 128 8.82 -6.69 4.43
C LEU A 128 9.41 -5.32 4.79
N PRO A 129 10.12 -4.64 3.85
CA PRO A 129 10.68 -3.32 4.07
C PRO A 129 9.57 -2.26 4.15
N VAL A 130 9.77 -1.25 4.98
CA VAL A 130 8.88 -0.10 5.13
C VAL A 130 9.59 1.14 4.58
N HIS A 131 8.98 1.82 3.62
CA HIS A 131 9.46 3.10 3.09
C HIS A 131 9.11 4.23 4.07
N PHE A 132 9.87 4.31 5.17
CA PHE A 132 9.55 5.17 6.29
C PHE A 132 9.53 6.66 5.87
N SER A 133 8.49 7.39 6.28
CA SER A 133 8.27 8.81 5.91
C SER A 133 8.36 9.10 4.41
N GLY A 134 8.20 8.08 3.56
CA GLY A 134 8.32 8.21 2.10
C GLY A 134 9.75 8.08 1.57
N MET A 135 10.76 7.86 2.43
CA MET A 135 12.13 7.51 2.02
C MET A 135 12.15 6.09 1.47
N PRO A 136 12.58 5.87 0.23
CA PRO A 136 12.70 4.52 -0.31
C PRO A 136 13.82 3.72 0.37
N CYS A 137 13.53 2.48 0.76
CA CYS A 137 14.56 1.55 1.21
C CYS A 137 15.60 1.29 0.12
N ASN A 138 16.79 0.79 0.49
CA ASN A 138 17.81 0.37 -0.46
C ASN A 138 17.37 -0.92 -1.18
N LEU A 139 16.50 -0.77 -2.19
CA LEU A 139 15.91 -1.89 -2.91
C LEU A 139 16.95 -2.74 -3.66
N ASP A 140 18.09 -2.17 -4.06
CA ASP A 140 19.15 -2.92 -4.73
C ASP A 140 19.80 -3.92 -3.77
N LYS A 141 20.18 -3.47 -2.57
CA LYS A 141 20.74 -4.37 -1.54
C LYS A 141 19.73 -5.44 -1.15
N LEU A 142 18.48 -5.06 -0.87
CA LEU A 142 17.42 -6.01 -0.53
C LEU A 142 17.14 -7.02 -1.66
N ASN A 143 17.17 -6.61 -2.91
CA ASN A 143 17.00 -7.51 -4.05
C ASN A 143 18.18 -8.46 -4.25
N LYS A 144 19.41 -8.07 -3.90
CA LYS A 144 20.55 -8.98 -3.86
C LYS A 144 20.35 -10.08 -2.80
N ILE A 145 19.91 -9.69 -1.60
CA ILE A 145 19.59 -10.62 -0.50
C ILE A 145 18.44 -11.54 -0.92
N LYS A 146 17.33 -11.01 -1.43
CA LYS A 146 16.20 -11.78 -1.97
C LYS A 146 16.66 -12.88 -2.92
N LYS A 147 17.54 -12.54 -3.88
CA LYS A 147 18.06 -13.49 -4.87
C LYS A 147 18.96 -14.56 -4.24
N LYS A 148 19.89 -14.14 -3.37
CA LYS A 148 20.85 -15.04 -2.72
C LYS A 148 20.17 -16.10 -1.86
N PHE A 149 19.12 -15.73 -1.13
CA PHE A 149 18.42 -16.59 -0.18
C PHE A 149 17.04 -17.07 -0.68
N ASN A 150 16.72 -16.83 -1.96
CA ASN A 150 15.44 -17.23 -2.57
C ASN A 150 14.20 -16.76 -1.78
N LEU A 151 14.24 -15.54 -1.25
CA LEU A 151 13.17 -14.93 -0.49
C LEU A 151 12.19 -14.16 -1.39
N LYS A 152 11.09 -13.69 -0.79
CA LYS A 152 10.15 -12.72 -1.41
C LYS A 152 10.30 -11.35 -0.77
N ILE A 153 9.91 -10.30 -1.49
CA ILE A 153 9.79 -8.94 -0.95
C ILE A 153 8.35 -8.48 -1.15
N ILE A 154 7.73 -8.01 -0.06
CA ILE A 154 6.48 -7.25 -0.08
C ILE A 154 6.82 -5.89 0.52
N GLU A 155 6.62 -4.81 -0.24
CA GLU A 155 6.96 -3.46 0.22
C GLU A 155 5.76 -2.83 0.95
N ASP A 156 5.99 -2.34 2.18
CA ASP A 156 5.06 -1.43 2.84
C ASP A 156 5.38 0.00 2.40
N ALA A 157 4.55 0.52 1.51
CA ALA A 157 4.65 1.85 0.93
C ALA A 157 3.59 2.81 1.51
N ALA A 158 3.11 2.55 2.74
CA ALA A 158 2.05 3.35 3.36
C ALA A 158 2.38 4.85 3.45
N HIS A 159 3.64 5.24 3.42
CA HIS A 159 4.10 6.65 3.41
C HIS A 159 4.63 7.11 2.04
N ALA A 160 4.67 6.24 1.04
CA ALA A 160 5.49 6.45 -0.16
C ALA A 160 4.68 6.74 -1.44
N ALA A 161 3.40 7.17 -1.32
CA ALA A 161 2.64 7.61 -2.49
C ALA A 161 3.32 8.84 -3.14
N GLY A 162 3.84 8.64 -4.37
CA GLY A 162 4.59 9.65 -5.11
C GLY A 162 6.10 9.60 -4.93
N SER A 163 6.64 8.80 -4.02
CA SER A 163 8.08 8.57 -3.89
C SER A 163 8.64 7.81 -5.10
N SER A 164 9.94 7.97 -5.33
CA SER A 164 10.64 7.29 -6.43
C SER A 164 11.99 6.75 -5.96
N TYR A 165 12.35 5.58 -6.45
CA TYR A 165 13.66 4.97 -6.32
C TYR A 165 14.30 4.87 -7.70
N LYS A 166 15.49 5.46 -7.91
CA LYS A 166 16.19 5.46 -9.20
C LYS A 166 15.27 5.84 -10.38
N ASN A 167 14.58 6.98 -10.25
CA ASN A 167 13.67 7.54 -11.27
C ASN A 167 12.43 6.70 -11.60
N LYS A 168 12.15 5.64 -10.84
CA LYS A 168 10.90 4.87 -10.97
C LYS A 168 10.04 5.09 -9.73
N LYS A 169 8.75 5.31 -9.93
CA LYS A 169 7.80 5.45 -8.81
C LYS A 169 7.79 4.18 -7.95
N ILE A 170 7.77 4.34 -6.62
CA ILE A 170 7.42 3.25 -5.72
C ILE A 170 6.04 2.73 -6.13
N GLY A 171 5.90 1.40 -6.19
CA GLY A 171 4.74 0.71 -6.76
C GLY A 171 5.07 -0.10 -8.00
N SER A 172 6.21 0.19 -8.69
CA SER A 172 6.63 -0.52 -9.91
C SER A 172 7.91 -1.36 -9.75
N HIS A 173 8.43 -1.51 -8.53
CA HIS A 173 9.74 -2.15 -8.30
C HIS A 173 9.64 -3.67 -8.07
N ASN A 174 9.22 -4.08 -6.88
CA ASN A 174 9.07 -5.49 -6.54
C ASN A 174 7.70 -6.04 -6.91
N ASP A 175 7.53 -7.34 -6.69
CA ASP A 175 6.34 -8.08 -7.13
C ASP A 175 5.05 -7.54 -6.51
N ILE A 176 5.10 -7.10 -5.24
CA ILE A 176 3.94 -6.63 -4.48
C ILE A 176 4.34 -5.41 -3.65
N VAL A 177 3.57 -4.33 -3.77
CA VAL A 177 3.76 -3.07 -3.02
C VAL A 177 2.41 -2.62 -2.45
N CYS A 178 2.35 -2.37 -1.14
CA CYS A 178 1.13 -2.04 -0.41
C CYS A 178 1.11 -0.57 -0.01
N PHE A 179 0.03 0.14 -0.33
CA PHE A 179 -0.17 1.56 -0.02
C PHE A 179 -1.30 1.77 0.98
N SER A 180 -1.20 2.83 1.76
CA SER A 180 -2.25 3.35 2.62
C SER A 180 -2.66 4.74 2.18
N PHE A 181 -3.96 5.02 2.27
CA PHE A 181 -4.53 6.33 1.96
C PHE A 181 -5.33 6.89 3.15
N HIS A 182 -5.00 6.47 4.36
CA HIS A 182 -5.54 7.07 5.58
C HIS A 182 -5.40 8.62 5.53
N PRO A 183 -6.28 9.42 6.13
CA PRO A 183 -6.24 10.89 6.05
C PRO A 183 -4.90 11.55 6.36
N VAL A 184 -4.05 10.90 7.17
CA VAL A 184 -2.67 11.41 7.46
C VAL A 184 -1.69 11.21 6.30
N LYS A 185 -2.02 10.44 5.26
CA LYS A 185 -1.09 10.08 4.18
C LYS A 185 -1.02 11.15 3.09
N ASN A 186 0.01 11.06 2.26
CA ASN A 186 0.25 12.01 1.16
C ASN A 186 -0.92 12.09 0.17
N LEU A 187 -1.51 10.94 -0.16
CA LEU A 187 -2.78 10.81 -0.84
C LEU A 187 -3.81 10.44 0.24
N ALA A 188 -4.71 11.37 0.55
CA ALA A 188 -5.64 11.23 1.66
C ALA A 188 -7.03 10.80 1.19
N MET A 189 -7.60 9.81 1.87
CA MET A 189 -8.98 9.36 1.72
C MET A 189 -9.60 9.19 3.11
N PRO A 190 -10.93 9.13 3.23
CA PRO A 190 -11.57 8.73 4.51
C PRO A 190 -11.09 7.36 4.98
N SER A 191 -10.91 6.44 4.03
CA SER A 191 -10.33 5.10 4.24
C SER A 191 -9.89 4.56 2.89
N GLY A 192 -8.73 3.87 2.82
CA GLY A 192 -8.27 3.31 1.57
C GLY A 192 -6.87 2.73 1.62
N GLY A 193 -6.60 1.85 0.68
CA GLY A 193 -5.30 1.28 0.37
C GLY A 193 -5.28 0.70 -1.04
N VAL A 194 -4.10 0.37 -1.53
CA VAL A 194 -3.91 -0.32 -2.82
C VAL A 194 -2.80 -1.34 -2.70
N ILE A 195 -2.97 -2.46 -3.37
CA ILE A 195 -1.92 -3.43 -3.65
C ILE A 195 -1.52 -3.26 -5.11
N SER A 196 -0.29 -2.83 -5.38
CA SER A 196 0.32 -2.84 -6.72
C SER A 196 1.00 -4.19 -6.96
N ILE A 197 0.82 -4.76 -8.15
CA ILE A 197 1.31 -6.09 -8.52
C ILE A 197 2.15 -5.96 -9.80
N ASN A 198 3.38 -6.48 -9.79
CA ASN A 198 4.33 -6.37 -10.92
C ASN A 198 4.96 -7.70 -11.35
N GLY A 199 4.95 -8.70 -10.49
CA GLY A 199 5.64 -9.97 -10.69
C GLY A 199 5.17 -10.80 -11.90
N LYS A 200 5.55 -12.05 -11.92
CA LYS A 200 5.01 -13.05 -12.84
C LYS A 200 3.56 -13.40 -12.43
N ASN A 201 2.75 -13.85 -13.40
CA ASN A 201 1.36 -14.27 -13.14
C ASN A 201 0.44 -13.19 -12.52
N THR A 202 0.67 -11.91 -12.83
CA THR A 202 -0.09 -10.78 -12.30
C THR A 202 -1.61 -10.95 -12.40
N LYS A 203 -2.11 -11.50 -13.52
CA LYS A 203 -3.54 -11.74 -13.74
C LYS A 203 -4.12 -12.75 -12.73
N LYS A 204 -3.38 -13.85 -12.46
CA LYS A 204 -3.78 -14.85 -11.46
C LYS A 204 -3.78 -14.24 -10.06
N LEU A 205 -2.71 -13.53 -9.68
CA LEU A 205 -2.61 -12.84 -8.39
C LEU A 205 -3.73 -11.82 -8.20
N LYS A 206 -4.03 -11.03 -9.24
CA LYS A 206 -5.15 -10.08 -9.24
C LYS A 206 -6.48 -10.76 -8.94
N ASN A 207 -6.77 -11.86 -9.61
CA ASN A 207 -8.03 -12.59 -9.42
C ASN A 207 -8.13 -13.17 -8.01
N THR A 208 -7.06 -13.77 -7.48
CA THR A 208 -7.01 -14.27 -6.10
C THR A 208 -7.26 -13.15 -5.09
N LEU A 209 -6.55 -12.01 -5.24
CA LEU A 209 -6.74 -10.87 -4.34
C LEU A 209 -8.13 -10.25 -4.45
N LYS A 210 -8.73 -10.20 -5.65
CA LYS A 210 -10.11 -9.75 -5.84
C LYS A 210 -11.10 -10.65 -5.12
N SER A 211 -10.95 -11.95 -5.21
CA SER A 211 -11.77 -12.92 -4.49
C SER A 211 -11.62 -12.76 -2.98
N ARG A 212 -10.39 -12.78 -2.47
CA ARG A 212 -10.10 -12.63 -1.03
C ARG A 212 -10.51 -11.29 -0.45
N ARG A 213 -10.41 -10.20 -1.24
CA ARG A 213 -10.90 -8.88 -0.85
C ARG A 213 -12.40 -8.87 -0.56
N TRP A 214 -13.14 -9.76 -1.18
CA TRP A 214 -14.60 -9.88 -1.05
C TRP A 214 -15.01 -11.29 -0.69
N VAL A 215 -14.73 -11.66 0.55
CA VAL A 215 -15.16 -12.89 1.26
C VAL A 215 -15.00 -14.21 0.47
N GLY A 216 -14.00 -14.27 -0.43
CA GLY A 216 -13.73 -15.46 -1.25
C GLY A 216 -14.65 -15.63 -2.47
N ILE A 217 -15.48 -14.63 -2.78
CA ILE A 217 -16.41 -14.67 -3.91
C ILE A 217 -15.64 -14.56 -5.23
N SER A 218 -16.04 -15.42 -6.17
CA SER A 218 -15.57 -15.44 -7.56
C SER A 218 -16.73 -15.68 -8.53
N ASN A 219 -16.46 -15.52 -9.83
CA ASN A 219 -17.39 -15.87 -10.91
C ASN A 219 -18.82 -15.31 -10.78
N ARG A 220 -18.96 -14.12 -10.15
CA ARG A 220 -20.28 -13.54 -9.93
C ARG A 220 -20.96 -13.12 -11.23
N LYS A 221 -22.19 -13.59 -11.42
CA LYS A 221 -23.10 -13.20 -12.51
C LYS A 221 -24.48 -12.91 -11.91
N GLY A 222 -24.77 -11.63 -11.69
CA GLY A 222 -25.98 -11.20 -10.98
C GLY A 222 -26.06 -11.79 -9.57
N PRO A 223 -27.11 -12.52 -9.20
CA PRO A 223 -27.25 -13.13 -7.87
C PRO A 223 -26.44 -14.42 -7.69
N LYS A 224 -25.95 -15.02 -8.77
CA LYS A 224 -25.16 -16.27 -8.72
C LYS A 224 -23.69 -15.97 -8.56
N TYR A 225 -22.99 -16.68 -7.69
CA TYR A 225 -21.56 -16.59 -7.46
C TYR A 225 -21.01 -17.89 -6.86
N ASP A 226 -19.70 -18.08 -6.97
CA ASP A 226 -18.98 -19.15 -6.32
C ASP A 226 -18.22 -18.60 -5.12
N VAL A 227 -18.03 -19.40 -4.08
CA VAL A 227 -17.09 -19.13 -2.99
C VAL A 227 -15.97 -20.15 -3.11
N THR A 228 -14.81 -19.72 -3.62
CA THR A 228 -13.71 -20.62 -3.97
C THR A 228 -12.49 -20.46 -3.07
N ASP A 229 -12.52 -19.50 -2.15
CA ASP A 229 -11.42 -19.20 -1.23
C ASP A 229 -11.97 -18.63 0.09
N ILE A 230 -11.14 -18.57 1.12
CA ILE A 230 -11.42 -17.80 2.33
C ILE A 230 -10.99 -16.35 2.09
N GLY A 231 -11.86 -15.41 2.40
CA GLY A 231 -11.59 -14.00 2.18
C GLY A 231 -12.18 -13.11 3.27
N TRP A 232 -11.98 -11.81 3.09
CA TRP A 232 -12.36 -10.77 4.04
C TRP A 232 -13.22 -9.70 3.37
N ASN A 233 -13.92 -8.89 4.16
CA ASN A 233 -14.65 -7.74 3.68
C ASN A 233 -13.73 -6.51 3.64
N TYR A 234 -12.85 -6.45 2.64
CA TYR A 234 -11.80 -5.44 2.49
C TYR A 234 -11.95 -4.57 1.24
N TYR A 235 -13.06 -4.62 0.53
CA TYR A 235 -13.27 -3.79 -0.64
C TYR A 235 -13.41 -2.30 -0.30
N MET A 236 -12.95 -1.45 -1.20
CA MET A 236 -13.11 0.01 -1.12
C MET A 236 -14.52 0.39 -1.55
N ASN A 237 -15.11 1.41 -0.91
CA ASN A 237 -16.39 1.98 -1.32
C ASN A 237 -16.22 3.11 -2.36
N GLU A 238 -17.32 3.48 -3.01
CA GLU A 238 -17.35 4.49 -4.06
C GLU A 238 -17.00 5.90 -3.55
N PHE A 239 -17.39 6.27 -2.32
CA PHE A 239 -17.07 7.57 -1.73
C PHE A 239 -15.57 7.76 -1.52
N SER A 240 -14.90 6.76 -0.96
CA SER A 240 -13.44 6.79 -0.81
C SER A 240 -12.74 6.85 -2.17
N SER A 241 -13.24 6.08 -3.16
CA SER A 241 -12.61 6.02 -4.48
C SER A 241 -12.69 7.34 -5.24
N VAL A 242 -13.81 8.07 -5.21
CA VAL A 242 -13.91 9.37 -5.90
C VAL A 242 -13.07 10.44 -5.24
N ILE A 243 -12.96 10.44 -3.91
CA ILE A 243 -12.02 11.31 -3.19
C ILE A 243 -10.59 10.97 -3.62
N GLY A 244 -10.25 9.67 -3.65
CA GLY A 244 -8.93 9.22 -4.09
C GLY A 244 -8.58 9.62 -5.51
N ILE A 245 -9.54 9.60 -6.44
CA ILE A 245 -9.35 10.07 -7.82
C ILE A 245 -8.97 11.56 -7.83
N GLU A 246 -9.68 12.41 -7.08
CA GLU A 246 -9.38 13.84 -7.04
C GLU A 246 -8.07 14.14 -6.30
N GLN A 247 -7.80 13.45 -5.20
CA GLN A 247 -6.53 13.56 -4.47
C GLN A 247 -5.32 13.09 -5.30
N LEU A 248 -5.48 12.04 -6.10
CA LEU A 248 -4.42 11.57 -7.00
C LEU A 248 -4.02 12.62 -8.05
N LYS A 249 -4.98 13.38 -8.58
CA LYS A 249 -4.73 14.48 -9.51
C LYS A 249 -3.91 15.61 -8.88
N LYS A 250 -4.02 15.80 -7.57
CA LYS A 250 -3.32 16.84 -6.79
C LYS A 250 -2.00 16.37 -6.18
N LEU A 251 -1.72 15.06 -6.20
CA LEU A 251 -0.63 14.44 -5.44
C LEU A 251 0.75 15.01 -5.76
N GLU A 252 1.09 15.22 -7.03
CA GLU A 252 2.39 15.79 -7.42
C GLU A 252 2.56 17.23 -6.92
N GLN A 253 1.51 18.05 -7.03
CA GLN A 253 1.51 19.42 -6.54
C GLN A 253 1.68 19.47 -5.01
N THR A 254 0.95 18.64 -4.28
CA THR A 254 1.03 18.59 -2.81
C THR A 254 2.37 18.04 -2.33
N ASN A 255 2.93 17.04 -3.01
CA ASN A 255 4.26 16.51 -2.70
C ASN A 255 5.37 17.53 -3.01
N SER A 256 5.23 18.35 -4.07
CA SER A 256 6.16 19.43 -4.36
C SER A 256 6.21 20.48 -3.25
N LYS A 257 5.04 20.83 -2.66
CA LYS A 257 4.98 21.72 -1.50
C LYS A 257 5.68 21.11 -0.27
N ARG A 258 5.46 19.82 0.00
CA ARG A 258 6.14 19.11 1.11
C ARG A 258 7.66 19.08 0.92
N LYS A 259 8.13 18.81 -0.30
CA LYS A 259 9.58 18.86 -0.62
C LYS A 259 10.17 20.24 -0.41
N TYR A 260 9.44 21.29 -0.80
CA TYR A 260 9.87 22.67 -0.56
C TYR A 260 10.03 22.97 0.94
N ILE A 261 9.03 22.58 1.76
CA ILE A 261 9.07 22.76 3.22
C ILE A 261 10.26 21.98 3.82
N ALA A 262 10.42 20.70 3.45
CA ALA A 262 11.53 19.88 3.94
C ALA A 262 12.89 20.48 3.58
N LYS A 263 13.05 21.02 2.36
CA LYS A 263 14.28 21.72 1.94
C LYS A 263 14.56 22.94 2.82
N ARG A 264 13.53 23.72 3.16
CA ARG A 264 13.69 24.88 4.07
C ARG A 264 14.15 24.43 5.45
N TYR A 265 13.52 23.41 6.05
CA TYR A 265 13.99 22.86 7.32
C TYR A 265 15.47 22.45 7.28
N SER A 266 15.89 21.72 6.23
CA SER A 266 17.28 21.29 6.08
C SER A 266 18.27 22.46 5.90
N GLN A 267 17.81 23.64 5.44
CA GLN A 267 18.64 24.83 5.24
C GLN A 267 18.67 25.72 6.48
N GLU A 268 17.57 25.84 7.20
CA GLU A 268 17.40 26.82 8.28
C GLU A 268 17.66 26.22 9.69
N LEU A 269 17.51 24.91 9.87
CA LEU A 269 17.82 24.18 11.08
C LEU A 269 19.16 23.43 10.89
N LYS A 270 20.25 24.14 11.15
CA LYS A 270 21.63 23.57 11.16
C LYS A 270 22.09 23.27 12.55
#